data_f48cea2b42cdf23b2df7098545487966
#
_entry.id   f48cea2b42cdf23b2df7098545487966
#
_cell.length_a   1.000
_cell.length_b   1.000
_cell.length_c   1.000
_cell.angle_alpha   90.00
_cell.angle_beta   90.00
_cell.angle_gamma   90.00
#
_symmetry.space_group_name_H-M   'P 1'
#
loop_
_entity.id
_entity.type
_entity.pdbx_description
1 polymer ?
#
loop_
_entity_poly.entity_id
_entity_poly.type
_entity_poly.pdbx_seq_one_letter_code
_entity_poly.pdbx_strand_id
1 'polypeptide(L)'
;MPRAAFADVDAVLVSHSHFDHLDLPSLARLDRSVRVVVPRGAGVLVRRRGFERVVEVEEGDEVELGALHVRAVHADHDAARRPLGVRAQPVGFVVRGSRSVYFAGDTDIFPGMDDLRPIDVALLPVAGWGPTLPPGHLNPRSAAESLVLLRPGLAVPIHWGTFRTPLAAPPDDAAPLEFVRAAAELAPDVEVRVLQIGESCPL
;
A
#
# COMPACT_ATOMS: atom_id res chain seq x y z
N MET A 1 -11.78 12.78 -0.74
CA MET A 1 -10.72 13.08 -1.71
C MET A 1 -11.21 14.18 -2.64
N PRO A 2 -10.44 15.27 -2.86
CA PRO A 2 -10.80 16.33 -3.81
C PRO A 2 -10.85 15.78 -5.25
N ARG A 3 -11.64 16.42 -6.12
CA ARG A 3 -11.77 16.00 -7.53
C ARG A 3 -10.43 15.98 -8.28
N ALA A 4 -9.51 16.88 -7.93
CA ALA A 4 -8.16 16.94 -8.53
C ALA A 4 -7.31 15.68 -8.30
N ALA A 5 -7.55 14.91 -7.24
CA ALA A 5 -6.84 13.66 -6.97
C ALA A 5 -7.16 12.52 -7.96
N PHE A 6 -8.16 12.72 -8.84
CA PHE A 6 -8.59 11.75 -9.84
C PHE A 6 -8.36 12.24 -11.27
N ALA A 7 -7.79 13.44 -11.44
CA ALA A 7 -7.35 13.95 -12.73
C ALA A 7 -5.98 13.36 -13.09
N ASP A 8 -5.75 13.08 -14.34
CA ASP A 8 -4.45 12.67 -14.89
C ASP A 8 -3.84 11.40 -14.25
N VAL A 9 -4.69 10.41 -13.94
CA VAL A 9 -4.25 9.10 -13.46
C VAL A 9 -4.07 8.16 -14.65
N ASP A 10 -2.84 7.70 -14.89
CA ASP A 10 -2.51 6.77 -15.97
C ASP A 10 -2.77 5.31 -15.59
N ALA A 11 -2.53 4.96 -14.34
CA ALA A 11 -2.73 3.62 -13.82
C ALA A 11 -3.08 3.62 -12.33
N VAL A 12 -3.75 2.54 -11.90
CA VAL A 12 -4.05 2.25 -10.49
C VAL A 12 -3.46 0.89 -10.13
N LEU A 13 -2.72 0.84 -9.03
CA LEU A 13 -2.22 -0.38 -8.43
C LEU A 13 -3.05 -0.68 -7.17
N VAL A 14 -3.65 -1.86 -7.12
CA VAL A 14 -4.46 -2.31 -5.98
C VAL A 14 -3.76 -3.47 -5.32
N SER A 15 -3.38 -3.32 -4.05
CA SER A 15 -2.64 -4.35 -3.31
C SER A 15 -3.51 -5.57 -2.95
N HIS A 16 -4.76 -5.33 -2.57
CA HIS A 16 -5.67 -6.41 -2.18
C HIS A 16 -7.15 -5.97 -2.23
N SER A 17 -8.06 -6.89 -1.92
CA SER A 17 -9.48 -6.71 -2.19
C SER A 17 -10.31 -6.16 -1.03
N HIS A 18 -9.74 -5.80 0.13
CA HIS A 18 -10.47 -5.18 1.22
C HIS A 18 -11.13 -3.86 0.79
N PHE A 19 -12.19 -3.44 1.50
CA PHE A 19 -13.05 -2.33 1.08
C PHE A 19 -12.34 -0.96 1.11
N ASP A 20 -11.37 -0.79 1.96
CA ASP A 20 -10.54 0.41 2.13
C ASP A 20 -9.38 0.50 1.12
N HIS A 21 -9.04 -0.62 0.44
CA HIS A 21 -8.02 -0.66 -0.62
C HIS A 21 -8.63 -0.76 -2.02
N LEU A 22 -9.59 -1.66 -2.24
CA LEU A 22 -10.38 -1.71 -3.47
C LEU A 22 -11.74 -1.04 -3.23
N ASP A 23 -11.73 0.28 -3.08
CA ASP A 23 -12.97 1.06 -2.97
C ASP A 23 -13.57 1.30 -4.37
N LEU A 24 -14.57 0.50 -4.70
CA LEU A 24 -15.23 0.55 -6.01
C LEU A 24 -15.94 1.88 -6.29
N PRO A 25 -16.54 2.60 -5.32
CA PRO A 25 -17.02 3.97 -5.51
C PRO A 25 -15.94 4.97 -5.92
N SER A 26 -14.77 4.94 -5.28
CA SER A 26 -13.64 5.80 -5.64
C SER A 26 -13.12 5.45 -7.04
N LEU A 27 -12.95 4.17 -7.32
CA LEU A 27 -12.52 3.70 -8.62
C LEU A 27 -13.48 4.15 -9.73
N ALA A 28 -14.79 4.16 -9.46
CA ALA A 28 -15.83 4.60 -10.40
C ALA A 28 -15.74 6.10 -10.79
N ARG A 29 -14.91 6.90 -10.12
CA ARG A 29 -14.67 8.32 -10.43
C ARG A 29 -13.56 8.53 -11.46
N LEU A 30 -12.78 7.48 -11.75
CA LEU A 30 -11.72 7.51 -12.76
C LEU A 30 -12.28 7.28 -14.17
N ASP A 31 -11.52 7.72 -15.17
CA ASP A 31 -11.78 7.36 -16.55
C ASP A 31 -11.66 5.85 -16.76
N ARG A 32 -12.52 5.27 -17.58
CA ARG A 32 -12.56 3.81 -17.81
C ARG A 32 -11.38 3.31 -18.66
N SER A 33 -10.67 4.21 -19.34
CA SER A 33 -9.46 3.91 -20.09
C SER A 33 -8.22 3.75 -19.19
N VAL A 34 -8.29 4.16 -17.91
CA VAL A 34 -7.21 3.99 -16.94
C VAL A 34 -6.90 2.50 -16.78
N ARG A 35 -5.61 2.16 -16.81
CA ARG A 35 -5.17 0.80 -16.55
C ARG A 35 -5.26 0.49 -15.04
N VAL A 36 -5.88 -0.63 -14.70
CA VAL A 36 -6.00 -1.06 -13.29
C VAL A 36 -5.29 -2.40 -13.13
N VAL A 37 -4.26 -2.41 -12.29
CA VAL A 37 -3.52 -3.62 -11.90
C VAL A 37 -4.06 -4.08 -10.56
N VAL A 38 -4.51 -5.34 -10.48
CA VAL A 38 -5.14 -5.91 -9.30
C VAL A 38 -4.63 -7.33 -9.04
N PRO A 39 -4.70 -7.84 -7.81
CA PRO A 39 -4.43 -9.24 -7.55
C PRO A 39 -5.33 -10.17 -8.36
N ARG A 40 -4.79 -11.32 -8.76
CA ARG A 40 -5.51 -12.36 -9.50
C ARG A 40 -6.80 -12.75 -8.79
N GLY A 41 -7.91 -12.74 -9.54
CA GLY A 41 -9.26 -12.99 -9.05
C GLY A 41 -10.03 -11.72 -8.68
N ALA A 42 -9.37 -10.58 -8.40
CA ALA A 42 -10.06 -9.32 -8.10
C ALA A 42 -10.54 -8.57 -9.37
N GLY A 43 -10.00 -8.88 -10.53
CA GLY A 43 -10.31 -8.20 -11.79
C GLY A 43 -11.80 -8.20 -12.18
N VAL A 44 -12.54 -9.23 -11.78
CA VAL A 44 -13.99 -9.31 -12.04
C VAL A 44 -14.74 -8.14 -11.38
N LEU A 45 -14.31 -7.67 -10.21
CA LEU A 45 -14.93 -6.54 -9.51
C LEU A 45 -14.71 -5.23 -10.27
N VAL A 46 -13.53 -5.07 -10.83
CA VAL A 46 -13.12 -3.87 -11.57
C VAL A 46 -13.77 -3.84 -12.97
N ARG A 47 -13.77 -4.96 -13.69
CA ARG A 47 -14.42 -5.09 -15.00
C ARG A 47 -15.93 -4.82 -14.93
N ARG A 48 -16.60 -5.24 -13.84
CA ARG A 48 -18.02 -4.92 -13.59
C ARG A 48 -18.27 -3.42 -13.40
N ARG A 49 -17.26 -2.60 -13.20
CA ARG A 49 -17.32 -1.13 -13.16
C ARG A 49 -17.02 -0.47 -14.51
N GLY A 50 -16.86 -1.27 -15.56
CA GLY A 50 -16.65 -0.80 -16.93
C GLY A 50 -15.19 -0.53 -17.30
N PHE A 51 -14.21 -0.93 -16.48
CA PHE A 51 -12.80 -0.83 -16.85
C PHE A 51 -12.43 -1.95 -17.81
N GLU A 52 -11.82 -1.57 -18.94
CA GLU A 52 -11.42 -2.50 -19.99
C GLU A 52 -9.95 -2.95 -19.84
N ARG A 53 -9.10 -2.04 -19.34
CA ARG A 53 -7.65 -2.26 -19.21
C ARG A 53 -7.29 -2.79 -17.82
N VAL A 54 -7.78 -3.99 -17.49
CA VAL A 54 -7.55 -4.65 -16.19
C VAL A 54 -6.50 -5.74 -16.34
N VAL A 55 -5.40 -5.61 -15.61
CA VAL A 55 -4.32 -6.59 -15.51
C VAL A 55 -4.42 -7.26 -14.15
N GLU A 56 -4.47 -8.58 -14.14
CA GLU A 56 -4.45 -9.38 -12.92
C GLU A 56 -3.04 -9.93 -12.69
N VAL A 57 -2.51 -9.73 -11.48
CA VAL A 57 -1.15 -10.13 -11.10
C VAL A 57 -1.14 -11.00 -9.86
N GLU A 58 -0.10 -11.82 -9.74
CA GLU A 58 0.27 -12.53 -8.53
C GLU A 58 1.73 -12.24 -8.19
N GLU A 59 2.19 -12.69 -7.02
CA GLU A 59 3.57 -12.53 -6.60
C GLU A 59 4.55 -12.98 -7.69
N GLY A 60 5.52 -12.13 -8.00
CA GLY A 60 6.54 -12.34 -9.03
C GLY A 60 6.17 -11.80 -10.40
N ASP A 61 4.89 -11.49 -10.67
CA ASP A 61 4.48 -10.90 -11.95
C ASP A 61 5.01 -9.48 -12.12
N GLU A 62 5.30 -9.12 -13.37
CA GLU A 62 5.83 -7.82 -13.77
C GLU A 62 4.92 -7.15 -14.80
N VAL A 63 4.75 -5.83 -14.70
CA VAL A 63 3.90 -5.03 -15.59
C VAL A 63 4.62 -3.75 -15.97
N GLU A 64 4.67 -3.46 -17.28
CA GLU A 64 5.17 -2.19 -17.79
C GLU A 64 4.05 -1.14 -17.82
N LEU A 65 4.29 0.01 -17.18
CA LEU A 65 3.39 1.16 -17.15
C LEU A 65 4.13 2.40 -17.69
N GLY A 66 4.16 2.55 -19.01
CA GLY A 66 4.97 3.59 -19.65
C GLY A 66 6.45 3.36 -19.40
N ALA A 67 7.11 4.32 -18.76
CA ALA A 67 8.52 4.22 -18.36
C ALA A 67 8.74 3.54 -17.00
N LEU A 68 7.67 3.10 -16.34
CA LEU A 68 7.75 2.45 -15.04
C LEU A 68 7.66 0.94 -15.19
N HIS A 69 8.52 0.24 -14.48
CA HIS A 69 8.51 -1.20 -14.32
C HIS A 69 7.92 -1.54 -12.94
N VAL A 70 6.82 -2.28 -12.90
CA VAL A 70 6.10 -2.63 -11.68
C VAL A 70 6.20 -4.13 -11.46
N ARG A 71 6.72 -4.54 -10.31
CA ARG A 71 6.76 -5.92 -9.87
C ARG A 71 5.79 -6.12 -8.71
N ALA A 72 4.89 -7.08 -8.82
CA ALA A 72 4.08 -7.56 -7.72
C ALA A 72 4.95 -8.43 -6.80
N VAL A 73 4.91 -8.15 -5.50
CA VAL A 73 5.74 -8.83 -4.49
C VAL A 73 4.88 -9.41 -3.38
N HIS A 74 5.46 -10.31 -2.60
CA HIS A 74 4.77 -10.93 -1.47
C HIS A 74 4.15 -9.91 -0.52
N ALA A 75 2.98 -10.26 0.06
CA ALA A 75 2.39 -9.58 1.20
C ALA A 75 1.78 -10.63 2.13
N ASP A 76 2.19 -10.62 3.39
CA ASP A 76 1.66 -11.54 4.41
C ASP A 76 0.39 -10.95 5.04
N HIS A 77 -0.75 -11.26 4.42
CA HIS A 77 -2.04 -10.70 4.82
C HIS A 77 -3.21 -11.59 4.39
N ASP A 78 -4.30 -11.67 5.19
CA ASP A 78 -5.56 -12.31 4.78
C ASP A 78 -6.51 -11.29 4.13
N ALA A 79 -6.52 -11.26 2.81
CA ALA A 79 -7.28 -10.29 2.02
C ALA A 79 -8.63 -10.84 1.51
N ALA A 80 -9.28 -11.73 2.22
CA ALA A 80 -10.59 -12.24 1.84
C ALA A 80 -11.67 -11.16 1.99
N ARG A 81 -12.23 -10.69 0.87
CA ARG A 81 -13.35 -9.74 0.85
C ARG A 81 -14.64 -10.44 1.31
N ARG A 82 -14.92 -10.41 2.61
CA ARG A 82 -16.08 -11.07 3.23
C ARG A 82 -17.35 -10.19 3.16
N PRO A 83 -18.60 -10.79 3.26
CA PRO A 83 -18.92 -12.20 3.48
C PRO A 83 -19.03 -13.05 2.20
N LEU A 84 -19.18 -12.48 1.01
CA LEU A 84 -19.40 -13.18 -0.26
C LEU A 84 -18.46 -12.67 -1.37
N GLY A 85 -17.27 -12.24 -0.98
CA GLY A 85 -16.36 -11.59 -1.90
C GLY A 85 -15.36 -12.54 -2.54
N VAL A 86 -14.64 -11.95 -3.47
CA VAL A 86 -13.54 -12.56 -4.19
C VAL A 86 -12.40 -12.91 -3.21
N ARG A 87 -11.81 -14.08 -3.39
CA ARG A 87 -10.53 -14.42 -2.81
C ARG A 87 -9.44 -14.06 -3.82
N ALA A 88 -8.57 -13.14 -3.43
CA ALA A 88 -7.41 -12.76 -4.21
C ALA A 88 -6.23 -12.69 -3.24
N GLN A 89 -5.09 -13.27 -3.60
CA GLN A 89 -3.89 -13.14 -2.77
C GLN A 89 -3.44 -11.68 -2.75
N PRO A 90 -3.15 -11.12 -1.57
CA PRO A 90 -2.61 -9.77 -1.47
C PRO A 90 -1.21 -9.70 -2.08
N VAL A 91 -0.87 -8.53 -2.59
CA VAL A 91 0.47 -8.22 -3.10
C VAL A 91 0.90 -6.83 -2.65
N GLY A 92 2.19 -6.67 -2.41
CA GLY A 92 2.84 -5.37 -2.47
C GLY A 92 3.28 -5.05 -3.89
N PHE A 93 3.82 -3.84 -4.10
CA PHE A 93 4.38 -3.45 -5.39
C PHE A 93 5.75 -2.79 -5.20
N VAL A 94 6.72 -3.20 -6.01
CA VAL A 94 7.95 -2.45 -6.23
C VAL A 94 7.84 -1.78 -7.59
N VAL A 95 7.80 -0.45 -7.58
CA VAL A 95 7.73 0.39 -8.78
C VAL A 95 9.11 0.96 -9.05
N ARG A 96 9.68 0.68 -10.20
CA ARG A 96 10.99 1.16 -10.64
C ARG A 96 10.87 2.12 -11.80
N GLY A 97 11.49 3.28 -11.65
CA GLY A 97 11.66 4.31 -12.65
C GLY A 97 13.01 4.98 -12.42
N SER A 98 13.05 6.31 -12.30
CA SER A 98 14.23 7.06 -11.82
C SER A 98 14.55 6.76 -10.35
N ARG A 99 13.55 6.34 -9.59
CA ARG A 99 13.63 5.86 -8.21
C ARG A 99 12.88 4.55 -8.09
N SER A 100 13.23 3.76 -7.06
CA SER A 100 12.50 2.56 -6.68
C SER A 100 11.62 2.84 -5.48
N VAL A 101 10.30 2.57 -5.62
CA VAL A 101 9.30 2.78 -4.57
C VAL A 101 8.69 1.44 -4.19
N TYR A 102 8.76 1.07 -2.93
CA TYR A 102 8.02 -0.07 -2.40
C TYR A 102 6.72 0.42 -1.75
N PHE A 103 5.60 -0.03 -2.28
CA PHE A 103 4.27 0.12 -1.67
C PHE A 103 3.88 -1.23 -1.06
N ALA A 104 3.86 -1.30 0.27
CA ALA A 104 3.66 -2.57 0.96
C ALA A 104 2.22 -3.10 0.85
N GLY A 105 1.21 -2.22 0.71
CA GLY A 105 -0.18 -2.58 0.98
C GLY A 105 -0.34 -2.94 2.46
N ASP A 106 -1.27 -3.84 2.78
CA ASP A 106 -1.33 -4.44 4.11
C ASP A 106 -0.50 -5.71 4.12
N THR A 107 0.37 -5.82 5.10
CA THR A 107 1.28 -6.96 5.28
C THR A 107 1.82 -6.98 6.71
N ASP A 108 2.27 -8.13 7.17
CA ASP A 108 3.23 -8.25 8.27
C ASP A 108 4.66 -8.34 7.72
N ILE A 109 5.67 -8.46 8.60
CA ILE A 109 7.03 -8.81 8.20
C ILE A 109 7.04 -10.25 7.70
N PHE A 110 7.66 -10.48 6.57
CA PHE A 110 7.75 -11.81 5.96
C PHE A 110 9.20 -12.19 5.61
N PRO A 111 9.52 -13.50 5.55
CA PRO A 111 10.82 -13.98 5.07
C PRO A 111 11.10 -13.53 3.64
N GLY A 112 12.30 -13.01 3.37
CA GLY A 112 12.67 -12.51 2.04
C GLY A 112 12.27 -11.04 1.78
N MET A 113 11.77 -10.31 2.78
CA MET A 113 11.50 -8.88 2.62
C MET A 113 12.78 -8.08 2.27
N ASP A 114 13.95 -8.54 2.67
CA ASP A 114 15.24 -7.96 2.31
C ASP A 114 15.65 -8.21 0.85
N ASP A 115 15.06 -9.20 0.16
CA ASP A 115 15.29 -9.45 -1.28
C ASP A 115 14.60 -8.41 -2.18
N LEU A 116 13.75 -7.56 -1.61
CA LEU A 116 13.11 -6.45 -2.34
C LEU A 116 14.09 -5.33 -2.70
N ARG A 117 15.24 -5.26 -2.02
CA ARG A 117 16.27 -4.24 -2.26
C ARG A 117 16.83 -4.28 -3.70
N PRO A 118 17.34 -3.15 -4.23
CA PRO A 118 17.39 -1.83 -3.60
C PRO A 118 16.04 -1.11 -3.64
N ILE A 119 15.71 -0.38 -2.56
CA ILE A 119 14.52 0.46 -2.42
C ILE A 119 14.97 1.88 -2.03
N ASP A 120 14.55 2.89 -2.80
CA ASP A 120 14.80 4.29 -2.46
C ASP A 120 13.75 4.81 -1.48
N VAL A 121 12.47 4.44 -1.68
CA VAL A 121 11.35 4.90 -0.87
C VAL A 121 10.48 3.72 -0.46
N ALA A 122 10.15 3.61 0.83
CA ALA A 122 9.20 2.63 1.35
C ALA A 122 7.94 3.32 1.89
N LEU A 123 6.77 2.90 1.37
CA LEU A 123 5.46 3.30 1.86
C LEU A 123 4.92 2.16 2.72
N LEU A 124 4.99 2.33 4.06
CA LEU A 124 4.71 1.26 5.02
C LEU A 124 3.43 1.55 5.82
N PRO A 125 2.50 0.59 5.92
CA PRO A 125 1.33 0.74 6.77
C PRO A 125 1.77 0.76 8.24
N VAL A 126 1.21 1.66 9.02
CA VAL A 126 1.44 1.73 10.47
C VAL A 126 0.18 1.38 11.27
N ALA A 127 -0.88 0.98 10.58
CA ALA A 127 -2.14 0.46 11.09
C ALA A 127 -2.63 1.15 12.38
N GLY A 128 -3.01 2.40 12.26
CA GLY A 128 -3.30 3.30 13.37
C GLY A 128 -4.61 3.07 14.12
N TRP A 129 -5.21 1.89 14.12
CA TRP A 129 -6.47 1.65 14.86
C TRP A 129 -6.32 0.88 16.17
N GLY A 130 -5.11 0.80 16.71
CA GLY A 130 -4.87 0.42 18.10
C GLY A 130 -4.78 -1.08 18.41
N PRO A 131 -5.09 -1.51 19.63
CA PRO A 131 -4.68 -2.81 20.18
C PRO A 131 -5.39 -4.03 19.57
N THR A 132 -6.38 -3.82 18.71
CA THR A 132 -7.15 -4.89 18.05
C THR A 132 -6.68 -5.19 16.63
N LEU A 133 -5.47 -4.78 16.29
CA LEU A 133 -4.90 -5.03 14.97
C LEU A 133 -4.81 -6.54 14.72
N PRO A 134 -5.48 -7.07 13.68
CA PRO A 134 -5.41 -8.49 13.37
C PRO A 134 -4.02 -8.86 12.82
N PRO A 135 -3.63 -10.15 12.86
CA PRO A 135 -2.43 -10.65 12.19
C PRO A 135 -2.39 -10.24 10.71
N GLY A 136 -1.20 -10.15 10.14
CA GLY A 136 -1.02 -9.72 8.75
C GLY A 136 -1.05 -8.19 8.59
N HIS A 137 -0.70 -7.45 9.62
CA HIS A 137 -0.61 -5.99 9.58
C HIS A 137 0.61 -5.53 10.36
N LEU A 138 1.42 -4.68 9.75
CA LEU A 138 2.46 -3.95 10.45
C LEU A 138 1.82 -2.97 11.44
N ASN A 139 2.33 -2.96 12.66
CA ASN A 139 2.13 -1.88 13.63
C ASN A 139 3.32 -0.89 13.54
N PRO A 140 3.30 0.24 14.26
CA PRO A 140 4.39 1.22 14.18
C PRO A 140 5.78 0.64 14.46
N ARG A 141 5.89 -0.27 15.44
CA ARG A 141 7.18 -0.89 15.78
C ARG A 141 7.63 -1.90 14.72
N SER A 142 6.75 -2.82 14.30
CA SER A 142 7.12 -3.80 13.26
C SER A 142 7.36 -3.12 11.89
N ALA A 143 6.67 -2.01 11.58
CA ALA A 143 6.99 -1.20 10.42
C ALA A 143 8.41 -0.61 10.52
N ALA A 144 8.86 -0.18 11.69
CA ALA A 144 10.23 0.28 11.90
C ALA A 144 11.25 -0.88 11.83
N GLU A 145 10.90 -2.07 12.34
CA GLU A 145 11.71 -3.28 12.21
C GLU A 145 11.92 -3.68 10.74
N SER A 146 10.89 -3.51 9.89
CA SER A 146 11.01 -3.77 8.45
C SER A 146 12.01 -2.85 7.75
N LEU A 147 12.28 -1.64 8.28
CA LEU A 147 13.31 -0.75 7.74
C LEU A 147 14.73 -1.34 7.83
N VAL A 148 15.00 -2.16 8.85
CA VAL A 148 16.30 -2.85 8.99
C VAL A 148 16.52 -3.84 7.86
N LEU A 149 15.44 -4.44 7.34
CA LEU A 149 15.45 -5.36 6.22
C LEU A 149 15.51 -4.63 4.88
N LEU A 150 14.63 -3.66 4.68
CA LEU A 150 14.45 -2.92 3.42
C LEU A 150 15.56 -1.91 3.14
N ARG A 151 16.07 -1.23 4.17
CA ARG A 151 17.10 -0.17 4.11
C ARG A 151 16.80 0.90 3.05
N PRO A 152 15.61 1.51 3.03
CA PRO A 152 15.29 2.55 2.09
C PRO A 152 16.03 3.85 2.46
N GLY A 153 16.19 4.77 1.49
CA GLY A 153 16.64 6.12 1.81
C GLY A 153 15.58 6.95 2.52
N LEU A 154 14.31 6.73 2.17
CA LEU A 154 13.13 7.42 2.74
C LEU A 154 12.04 6.42 3.09
N ALA A 155 11.42 6.59 4.25
CA ALA A 155 10.22 5.87 4.65
C ALA A 155 9.06 6.83 4.92
N VAL A 156 7.87 6.51 4.40
CA VAL A 156 6.65 7.27 4.60
C VAL A 156 5.61 6.35 5.24
N PRO A 157 5.14 6.64 6.46
CA PRO A 157 4.07 5.89 7.07
C PRO A 157 2.75 6.17 6.36
N ILE A 158 2.03 5.12 6.00
CA ILE A 158 0.72 5.15 5.37
C ILE A 158 -0.30 4.37 6.19
N HIS A 159 -1.54 4.29 5.73
CA HIS A 159 -2.61 3.51 6.34
C HIS A 159 -3.00 4.01 7.74
N TRP A 160 -3.05 5.34 7.92
CA TRP A 160 -3.46 6.01 9.15
C TRP A 160 -4.31 7.24 8.85
N GLY A 161 -5.05 7.74 9.84
CA GLY A 161 -5.74 9.03 9.77
C GLY A 161 -7.02 9.09 8.90
N THR A 162 -7.38 8.07 8.13
CA THR A 162 -8.48 8.13 7.16
C THR A 162 -9.70 7.33 7.58
N PHE A 163 -9.53 6.06 7.92
CA PHE A 163 -10.62 5.15 8.27
C PHE A 163 -10.71 4.94 9.77
N ARG A 164 -11.94 4.69 10.24
CA ARG A 164 -12.24 4.40 11.65
C ARG A 164 -13.03 3.12 11.77
N THR A 165 -12.68 2.30 12.73
CA THR A 165 -13.61 1.29 13.23
C THR A 165 -14.61 1.95 14.17
N PRO A 166 -15.88 1.48 14.23
CA PRO A 166 -16.95 2.11 15.03
C PRO A 166 -16.63 2.29 16.53
N LEU A 167 -15.67 1.53 17.05
CA LEU A 167 -15.27 1.54 18.47
C LEU A 167 -13.85 2.10 18.70
N ALA A 168 -13.16 2.52 17.65
CA ALA A 168 -11.81 3.08 17.78
C ALA A 168 -11.85 4.56 18.22
N ALA A 169 -10.80 4.96 18.91
CA ALA A 169 -10.52 6.37 19.18
C ALA A 169 -10.46 7.17 17.87
N PRO A 170 -10.65 8.51 17.93
CA PRO A 170 -10.43 9.36 16.76
C PRO A 170 -9.08 9.04 16.11
N PRO A 171 -8.97 9.12 14.75
CA PRO A 171 -7.68 9.10 14.10
C PRO A 171 -6.83 10.20 14.73
N ASP A 172 -5.66 9.80 15.21
CA ASP A 172 -4.67 10.70 15.74
C ASP A 172 -3.31 10.41 15.05
N ASP A 173 -2.36 11.25 15.33
CA ASP A 173 -1.00 11.10 14.81
C ASP A 173 -0.15 10.14 15.67
N ALA A 174 -0.75 9.39 16.60
CA ALA A 174 0.00 8.57 17.54
C ALA A 174 0.77 7.46 16.82
N ALA A 175 0.12 6.75 15.88
CA ALA A 175 0.76 5.67 15.14
C ALA A 175 1.96 6.15 14.29
N PRO A 176 1.85 7.16 13.42
CA PRO A 176 3.01 7.64 12.67
C PRO A 176 4.08 8.25 13.57
N LEU A 177 3.74 8.89 14.69
CA LEU A 177 4.73 9.41 15.65
C LEU A 177 5.45 8.29 16.41
N GLU A 178 4.75 7.21 16.74
CA GLU A 178 5.37 6.01 17.31
C GLU A 178 6.32 5.35 16.31
N PHE A 179 5.93 5.26 15.04
CA PHE A 179 6.80 4.78 13.96
C PHE A 179 8.08 5.62 13.84
N VAL A 180 7.97 6.96 13.86
CA VAL A 180 9.15 7.86 13.84
C VAL A 180 10.11 7.55 14.99
N ARG A 181 9.59 7.38 16.22
CA ARG A 181 10.41 7.05 17.40
C ARG A 181 11.09 5.71 17.25
N ALA A 182 10.34 4.68 16.84
CA ALA A 182 10.89 3.35 16.65
C ALA A 182 11.92 3.29 15.52
N ALA A 183 11.69 4.01 14.43
CA ALA A 183 12.63 4.11 13.31
C ALA A 183 13.94 4.81 13.72
N ALA A 184 13.87 5.87 14.53
CA ALA A 184 15.06 6.55 15.05
C ALA A 184 15.91 5.63 15.96
N GLU A 185 15.27 4.67 16.63
CA GLU A 185 15.95 3.66 17.46
C GLU A 185 16.57 2.53 16.61
N LEU A 186 15.81 1.99 15.64
CA LEU A 186 16.13 0.74 14.97
C LEU A 186 16.85 0.93 13.63
N ALA A 187 16.56 2.02 12.92
CA ALA A 187 17.08 2.32 11.59
C ALA A 187 17.41 3.83 11.46
N PRO A 188 18.36 4.36 12.25
CA PRO A 188 18.65 5.80 12.34
C PRO A 188 19.14 6.42 11.03
N ASP A 189 19.63 5.61 10.10
CA ASP A 189 20.11 6.06 8.78
C ASP A 189 18.97 6.25 7.77
N VAL A 190 17.74 5.86 8.09
CA VAL A 190 16.57 6.00 7.23
C VAL A 190 15.85 7.33 7.53
N GLU A 191 15.70 8.18 6.53
CA GLU A 191 14.84 9.37 6.66
C GLU A 191 13.38 8.93 6.81
N VAL A 192 12.68 9.41 7.84
CA VAL A 192 11.24 9.19 7.99
C VAL A 192 10.50 10.49 7.78
N ARG A 193 9.50 10.46 6.89
CA ARG A 193 8.67 11.64 6.58
C ARG A 193 7.19 11.33 6.76
N VAL A 194 6.59 11.94 7.77
CA VAL A 194 5.13 11.88 7.99
C VAL A 194 4.47 12.95 7.14
N LEU A 195 3.68 12.56 6.16
CA LEU A 195 2.94 13.47 5.30
C LEU A 195 1.52 13.65 5.82
N GLN A 196 1.06 14.89 5.93
CA GLN A 196 -0.33 15.18 6.23
C GLN A 196 -1.23 14.82 5.05
N ILE A 197 -2.54 14.64 5.31
CA ILE A 197 -3.50 14.29 4.27
C ILE A 197 -3.53 15.37 3.18
N GLY A 198 -3.17 15.00 1.96
CA GLY A 198 -3.07 15.91 0.81
C GLY A 198 -1.69 16.56 0.64
N GLU A 199 -0.77 16.32 1.54
CA GLU A 199 0.62 16.74 1.38
C GLU A 199 1.38 15.84 0.40
N SER A 200 2.38 16.37 -0.26
CA SER A 200 3.27 15.67 -1.16
C SER A 200 4.72 16.01 -0.87
N CYS A 201 5.62 15.09 -1.15
CA CYS A 201 7.05 15.34 -1.11
C CYS A 201 7.71 14.98 -2.45
N PRO A 202 8.72 15.72 -2.89
CA PRO A 202 9.54 15.31 -4.02
C PRO A 202 10.34 14.05 -3.66
N LEU A 203 10.54 13.18 -4.65
CA LEU A 203 11.36 11.96 -4.55
C LEU A 203 12.72 12.18 -5.19
#